data_df939fa2691e1f8279a322cf252a4f0f
#
_entry.id   df939fa2691e1f8279a322cf252a4f0f
#
_cell.length_a   1.000
_cell.length_b   1.000
_cell.length_c   1.000
_cell.angle_alpha   90.00
_cell.angle_beta   90.00
_cell.angle_gamma   90.00
#
_symmetry.space_group_name_H-M   'P 1'
#
loop_
_entity.id
_entity.type
_entity.pdbx_description
1 polymer ?
#
loop_
_entity_poly.entity_id
_entity_poly.type
_entity_poly.pdbx_seq_one_letter_code
_entity_poly.pdbx_strand_id
1 'polypeptide(L)'
;MSKYHFHLCSSHDSYDHEGTELDDLEAAKCHAVKLIADVLCDRPGEYWKAEVYRVTATDENRLILFTVEMMSVDAPAIRAR
;
A
#
# COMPACT_ATOMS: atom_id res chain seq x y z
N MET A 1 -10.51 4.27 -19.66
CA MET A 1 -9.71 4.42 -18.44
C MET A 1 -10.63 4.64 -17.26
N SER A 2 -10.28 4.05 -16.14
CA SER A 2 -11.05 4.20 -14.90
C SER A 2 -10.19 4.86 -13.83
N LYS A 3 -10.84 5.54 -12.92
CA LYS A 3 -10.16 6.16 -11.79
C LYS A 3 -10.17 5.23 -10.58
N TYR A 4 -9.00 5.02 -10.01
CA TYR A 4 -8.81 4.17 -8.83
C TYR A 4 -8.25 5.00 -7.70
N HIS A 5 -8.68 4.70 -6.48
CA HIS A 5 -8.17 5.34 -5.27
C HIS A 5 -7.40 4.31 -4.45
N PHE A 6 -6.23 4.67 -3.98
CA PHE A 6 -5.35 3.78 -3.23
C PHE A 6 -5.16 4.31 -1.82
N HIS A 7 -5.78 3.65 -0.86
CA HIS A 7 -5.75 4.05 0.54
C HIS A 7 -4.70 3.23 1.29
N LEU A 8 -3.83 3.93 1.99
CA LEU A 8 -2.73 3.31 2.70
C LEU A 8 -3.11 3.13 4.16
N CYS A 9 -3.01 1.92 4.66
CA CYS A 9 -3.33 1.59 6.04
C CYS A 9 -2.12 0.97 6.73
N SER A 10 -1.71 1.57 7.83
CA SER A 10 -0.60 1.11 8.66
C SER A 10 -0.81 1.70 10.05
N SER A 11 0.26 2.02 10.77
CA SER A 11 0.14 2.80 12.01
C SER A 11 -0.42 4.20 11.74
N HIS A 12 -0.29 4.69 10.51
CA HIS A 12 -0.87 5.96 10.07
C HIS A 12 -1.66 5.71 8.79
N ASP A 13 -2.95 6.00 8.83
CA ASP A 13 -3.81 5.82 7.67
C ASP A 13 -3.73 7.05 6.77
N SER A 14 -3.66 6.81 5.47
CA SER A 14 -3.66 7.86 4.47
C SER A 14 -4.72 7.54 3.42
N TYR A 15 -5.64 8.46 3.19
CA TYR A 15 -6.72 8.29 2.24
C TYR A 15 -6.45 9.08 0.97
N ASP A 16 -6.65 8.42 -0.16
CA ASP A 16 -6.46 9.02 -1.47
C ASP A 16 -7.78 9.63 -1.96
N HIS A 17 -7.86 10.94 -1.97
CA HIS A 17 -9.06 11.65 -2.40
C HIS A 17 -9.03 12.03 -3.87
N GLU A 18 -7.87 12.05 -4.50
CA GLU A 18 -7.73 12.46 -5.89
C GLU A 18 -7.89 11.31 -6.87
N GLY A 19 -7.30 10.17 -6.56
CA GLY A 19 -7.33 9.01 -7.42
C GLY A 19 -6.34 9.09 -8.58
N THR A 20 -6.22 7.99 -9.29
CA THR A 20 -5.32 7.86 -10.43
C THR A 20 -6.08 7.14 -11.55
N GLU A 21 -6.00 7.68 -12.75
CA GLU A 21 -6.60 7.03 -13.91
C GLU A 21 -5.66 5.97 -14.45
N LEU A 22 -6.16 4.76 -14.58
CA LEU A 22 -5.40 3.62 -15.09
C LEU A 22 -6.25 2.84 -16.09
N ASP A 23 -5.57 2.13 -16.99
CA ASP A 23 -6.25 1.46 -18.10
C ASP A 23 -7.17 0.33 -17.66
N ASP A 24 -6.73 -0.48 -16.71
CA ASP A 24 -7.48 -1.65 -16.27
C ASP A 24 -7.11 -2.06 -14.86
N LEU A 25 -7.74 -3.12 -14.39
CA LEU A 25 -7.53 -3.63 -13.05
C LEU A 25 -6.10 -4.16 -12.83
N GLU A 26 -5.48 -4.73 -13.85
CA GLU A 26 -4.11 -5.22 -13.74
C GLU A 26 -3.13 -4.07 -13.55
N ALA A 27 -3.34 -2.97 -14.28
CA ALA A 27 -2.54 -1.77 -14.07
C ALA A 27 -2.72 -1.22 -12.66
N ALA A 28 -3.94 -1.28 -12.13
CA ALA A 28 -4.22 -0.86 -10.77
C ALA A 28 -3.50 -1.74 -9.74
N LYS A 29 -3.46 -3.04 -9.96
CA LYS A 29 -2.74 -3.96 -9.07
C LYS A 29 -1.25 -3.68 -9.05
N CYS A 30 -0.67 -3.45 -10.23
CA CYS A 30 0.74 -3.10 -10.34
C CYS A 30 1.04 -1.78 -9.63
N HIS A 31 0.18 -0.80 -9.80
CA HIS A 31 0.31 0.50 -9.15
C HIS A 31 0.30 0.37 -7.62
N ALA A 32 -0.59 -0.45 -7.09
CA ALA A 32 -0.68 -0.68 -5.65
C ALA A 32 0.60 -1.29 -5.08
N VAL A 33 1.17 -2.27 -5.78
CA VAL A 33 2.42 -2.90 -5.35
C VAL A 33 3.57 -1.91 -5.38
N LYS A 34 3.67 -1.10 -6.42
CA LYS A 34 4.70 -0.08 -6.52
C LYS A 34 4.57 0.96 -5.40
N LEU A 35 3.35 1.33 -5.08
CA LEU A 35 3.09 2.29 -4.01
C LEU A 35 3.62 1.79 -2.67
N ILE A 36 3.31 0.54 -2.31
CA ILE A 36 3.82 -0.07 -1.09
C ILE A 36 5.35 -0.11 -1.10
N ALA A 37 5.93 -0.57 -2.23
CA ALA A 37 7.37 -0.70 -2.34
C ALA A 37 8.07 0.65 -2.20
N ASP A 38 7.55 1.68 -2.85
CA ASP A 38 8.13 3.02 -2.80
C ASP A 38 8.09 3.59 -1.38
N VAL A 39 6.95 3.46 -0.70
CA VAL A 39 6.79 3.97 0.65
C VAL A 39 7.73 3.25 1.62
N LEU A 40 7.79 1.93 1.56
CA LEU A 40 8.66 1.15 2.44
C LEU A 40 10.14 1.37 2.15
N CYS A 41 10.48 1.56 0.89
CA CYS A 41 11.86 1.80 0.50
C CYS A 41 12.33 3.20 0.88
N ASP A 42 11.41 4.18 0.84
CA ASP A 42 11.71 5.56 1.15
C ASP A 42 12.04 5.77 2.64
N ARG A 43 11.28 5.11 3.52
CA ARG A 43 11.44 5.28 4.97
C ARG A 43 11.36 3.93 5.69
N PRO A 44 12.31 3.02 5.45
CA PRO A 44 12.22 1.68 6.03
C PRO A 44 12.24 1.69 7.57
N GLY A 45 13.00 2.61 8.18
CA GLY A 45 13.08 2.69 9.63
C GLY A 45 11.77 3.08 10.30
N GLU A 46 10.92 3.81 9.59
CA GLU A 46 9.62 4.25 10.10
C GLU A 46 8.52 3.23 9.80
N TYR A 47 8.45 2.77 8.56
CA TYR A 47 7.35 1.91 8.13
C TYR A 47 7.56 0.43 8.46
N TRP A 48 8.81 0.00 8.57
CA TRP A 48 9.12 -1.38 8.92
C TRP A 48 8.61 -1.78 10.31
N LYS A 49 8.37 -0.78 11.17
CA LYS A 49 7.86 -1.02 12.52
C LYS A 49 6.40 -1.44 12.52
N ALA A 50 5.65 -1.08 11.51
CA ALA A 50 4.29 -1.57 11.33
C ALA A 50 4.41 -2.95 10.69
N GLU A 51 4.21 -3.99 11.43
CA GLU A 51 4.40 -5.37 10.97
C GLU A 51 3.62 -5.70 9.69
N VAL A 52 2.47 -5.05 9.49
CA VAL A 52 1.65 -5.24 8.30
C VAL A 52 1.39 -3.90 7.65
N TYR A 53 1.58 -3.85 6.35
CA TYR A 53 1.32 -2.67 5.55
C TYR A 53 0.28 -3.02 4.49
N ARG A 54 -0.75 -2.19 4.36
CA ARG A 54 -1.88 -2.51 3.49
C ARG A 54 -2.23 -1.35 2.58
N VAL A 55 -2.48 -1.66 1.31
CA VAL A 55 -3.07 -0.72 0.36
C VAL A 55 -4.41 -1.29 -0.09
N THR A 56 -5.47 -0.53 0.10
CA THR A 56 -6.81 -0.89 -0.35
C THR A 56 -7.16 -0.04 -1.56
N ALA A 57 -7.49 -0.68 -2.67
CA ALA A 57 -7.88 0.01 -3.89
C ALA A 57 -9.41 0.05 -3.98
N THR A 58 -9.94 1.22 -4.27
CA THR A 58 -11.38 1.41 -4.45
C THR A 58 -11.66 2.09 -5.79
N ASP A 59 -12.91 2.00 -6.24
CA ASP A 59 -13.36 2.76 -7.41
C ASP A 59 -13.88 4.14 -6.97
N GLU A 60 -14.44 4.89 -7.93
CA GLU A 60 -14.99 6.22 -7.66
C GLU A 60 -16.20 6.19 -6.71
N ASN A 61 -16.86 5.05 -6.61
CA ASN A 61 -18.02 4.86 -5.75
C ASN A 61 -17.65 4.29 -4.38
N ARG A 62 -16.36 4.26 -4.06
CA ARG A 62 -15.81 3.75 -2.79
C ARG A 62 -15.99 2.24 -2.62
N LEU A 63 -16.26 1.53 -3.71
CA LEU A 63 -16.32 0.08 -3.66
C LEU A 63 -14.91 -0.48 -3.61
N ILE A 64 -14.63 -1.33 -2.62
CA ILE A 64 -13.32 -1.98 -2.51
C ILE A 64 -13.18 -3.00 -3.62
N LEU A 65 -12.11 -2.85 -4.40
CA LEU A 65 -11.82 -3.74 -5.52
C LEU A 65 -10.82 -4.82 -5.14
N PHE A 66 -9.80 -4.45 -4.39
CA PHE A 66 -8.80 -5.40 -3.89
C PHE A 66 -7.98 -4.76 -2.78
N THR A 67 -7.24 -5.60 -2.07
CA THR A 67 -6.30 -5.17 -1.03
C THR A 67 -4.98 -5.90 -1.24
N VAL A 68 -3.87 -5.15 -1.10
CA VAL A 68 -2.53 -5.72 -1.09
C VAL A 68 -1.95 -5.55 0.29
N GLU A 69 -1.44 -6.63 0.87
CA GLU A 69 -0.80 -6.59 2.17
C GLU A 69 0.66 -7.01 2.06
N MET A 70 1.52 -6.31 2.77
CA MET A 70 2.93 -6.66 2.87
C MET A 70 3.29 -6.78 4.35
N MET A 71 3.96 -7.87 4.70
CA MET A 71 4.36 -8.15 6.07
C MET A 71 5.88 -8.09 6.15
N SER A 72 6.39 -7.44 7.21
CA SER A 72 7.81 -7.31 7.47
C SER A 72 8.13 -7.86 8.84
N VAL A 73 9.12 -8.72 8.91
CA VAL A 73 9.55 -9.33 10.18
C VAL A 73 11.07 -9.38 10.22
N ASP A 74 11.65 -8.88 11.31
CA ASP A 74 13.08 -9.03 11.54
C ASP A 74 13.35 -10.38 12.19
N ALA A 75 14.43 -11.03 11.73
CA ALA A 75 14.88 -12.27 12.36
C ALA A 75 15.42 -11.97 13.77
N PRO A 76 15.35 -12.94 14.70
CA PRO A 76 15.87 -12.75 16.06
C PRO A 76 17.32 -12.27 16.10
N ALA A 77 18.14 -12.69 15.16
CA ALA A 77 19.55 -12.28 15.10
C ALA A 77 19.71 -10.78 14.91
N ILE A 78 18.82 -10.15 14.16
CA ILE A 78 18.82 -8.69 13.94
C ILE A 78 18.30 -7.96 15.17
N ARG A 79 17.29 -8.52 15.84
CA ARG A 79 16.71 -7.90 17.04
C ARG A 79 17.69 -7.90 18.22
N ALA A 80 18.64 -8.83 18.24
CA ALA A 80 19.63 -8.94 19.30
C ALA A 80 20.79 -7.96 19.17
N ARG A 81 20.87 -7.19 18.09
CA ARG A 81 21.97 -6.26 17.84
C ARG A 81 21.71 -4.87 18.38
#